data_7eba7020378de9b5668c100cdb401664
#
_entry.id   7eba7020378de9b5668c100cdb401664
#
_cell.length_a   1.000
_cell.length_b   1.000
_cell.length_c   1.000
_cell.angle_alpha   90.00
_cell.angle_beta   90.00
_cell.angle_gamma   90.00
#
_symmetry.space_group_name_H-M   'P 1'
#
loop_
_entity.id
_entity.type
_entity.pdbx_description
1 polymer ?
#
loop_
_entity_poly.entity_id
_entity_poly.type
_entity_poly.pdbx_seq_one_letter_code
_entity_poly.pdbx_strand_id
1 'polypeptide(L)'
;MGTPEFAVTVLDRILAAGHEVVGVVTTPDKPAGRGQRLHFSDVKNYALEHHLFLMQPEKMKDEAFVQQLQELQADVFVVVAFRMLPKVVYAMPPKGTFNVHASLLPQYRGAAPIQWAIINGETKTGVTTFLLDEHTDTGAIIRQKEVDITRTDNAGTLHDKLMCAGADIAVETLHDLESGHFTPMPQTTTDDLKSAPKIFKEDMLINWNDTAENIYNKIRGLSPYPAAFSRITFLGNSPEERKDLSVKILACSITDEKSTKSPGEITIKDEKFMFVSTKNNDISVEILQLEGKKRLETAFFLQGFRSENYTLKLF
;
A
#
# COMPACT_ATOMS: atom_id res chain seq x y z
N MET A 1 -1.10 7.05 -17.27
CA MET A 1 -2.38 7.10 -16.50
C MET A 1 -2.11 6.67 -15.08
N GLY A 2 -2.44 7.50 -14.08
CA GLY A 2 -2.13 7.17 -12.68
C GLY A 2 -2.65 8.20 -11.69
N THR A 3 -2.48 7.94 -10.38
CA THR A 3 -2.99 8.84 -9.34
C THR A 3 -1.97 9.15 -8.25
N PRO A 4 -1.33 8.15 -7.55
CA PRO A 4 -0.46 8.38 -6.41
C PRO A 4 1.00 8.66 -6.82
N GLU A 5 1.83 8.93 -5.82
CA GLU A 5 3.27 9.17 -5.93
C GLU A 5 4.01 8.08 -6.72
N PHE A 6 3.63 6.81 -6.57
CA PHE A 6 4.19 5.72 -7.38
C PHE A 6 4.09 6.00 -8.89
N ALA A 7 2.92 6.52 -9.34
CA ALA A 7 2.72 6.88 -10.74
C ALA A 7 3.54 8.11 -11.15
N VAL A 8 3.78 9.05 -10.25
CA VAL A 8 4.66 10.21 -10.48
C VAL A 8 6.09 9.75 -10.74
N THR A 9 6.63 8.88 -9.89
CA THR A 9 8.00 8.39 -10.04
C THR A 9 8.22 7.64 -11.35
N VAL A 10 7.21 6.84 -11.78
CA VAL A 10 7.26 6.17 -13.10
C VAL A 10 7.21 7.20 -14.22
N LEU A 11 6.33 8.20 -14.14
CA LEU A 11 6.22 9.27 -15.15
C LEU A 11 7.51 10.08 -15.27
N ASP A 12 8.09 10.47 -14.13
CA ASP A 12 9.37 11.19 -14.08
C ASP A 12 10.49 10.40 -14.75
N ARG A 13 10.59 9.09 -14.46
CA ARG A 13 11.61 8.22 -15.05
C ARG A 13 11.42 8.05 -16.56
N ILE A 14 10.18 7.98 -17.05
CA ILE A 14 9.85 7.92 -18.48
C ILE A 14 10.30 9.20 -19.20
N LEU A 15 10.02 10.38 -18.62
CA LEU A 15 10.46 11.67 -19.15
C LEU A 15 12.00 11.77 -19.14
N ALA A 16 12.65 11.39 -18.04
CA ALA A 16 14.11 11.41 -17.92
C ALA A 16 14.81 10.46 -18.91
N ALA A 17 14.13 9.38 -19.32
CA ALA A 17 14.61 8.46 -20.36
C ALA A 17 14.46 9.01 -21.81
N GLY A 18 13.87 10.20 -21.97
CA GLY A 18 13.71 10.86 -23.26
C GLY A 18 12.48 10.46 -24.07
N HIS A 19 11.56 9.70 -23.47
CA HIS A 19 10.29 9.40 -24.14
C HIS A 19 9.38 10.63 -24.18
N GLU A 20 8.70 10.84 -25.30
CA GLU A 20 7.69 11.88 -25.42
C GLU A 20 6.39 11.49 -24.69
N VAL A 21 5.94 12.31 -23.76
CA VAL A 21 4.69 12.12 -23.04
C VAL A 21 3.63 13.05 -23.63
N VAL A 22 2.83 12.53 -24.54
CA VAL A 22 1.78 13.29 -25.27
C VAL A 22 0.56 13.62 -24.41
N GLY A 23 0.38 12.93 -23.26
CA GLY A 23 -0.72 13.22 -22.35
C GLY A 23 -0.66 12.45 -21.05
N VAL A 24 -1.20 13.05 -20.01
CA VAL A 24 -1.31 12.49 -18.65
C VAL A 24 -2.77 12.40 -18.26
N VAL A 25 -3.21 11.25 -17.80
CA VAL A 25 -4.59 11.03 -17.34
C VAL A 25 -4.60 10.72 -15.85
N THR A 26 -5.36 11.47 -15.07
CA THR A 26 -5.54 11.22 -13.63
C THR A 26 -7.00 11.33 -13.21
N THR A 27 -7.28 11.09 -11.93
CA THR A 27 -8.64 11.21 -11.38
C THR A 27 -9.06 12.68 -11.28
N PRO A 28 -10.37 12.98 -11.39
CA PRO A 28 -10.89 14.32 -11.08
C PRO A 28 -10.58 14.75 -9.64
N ASP A 29 -10.48 16.05 -9.44
CA ASP A 29 -10.30 16.64 -8.13
C ASP A 29 -11.48 16.28 -7.23
N LYS A 30 -11.21 15.96 -5.98
CA LYS A 30 -12.24 15.64 -5.01
C LYS A 30 -12.05 16.47 -3.74
N PRO A 31 -13.15 16.96 -3.15
CA PRO A 31 -13.09 17.53 -1.82
C PRO A 31 -12.58 16.48 -0.82
N ALA A 32 -11.58 16.78 -0.02
CA ALA A 32 -11.03 15.87 0.99
C ALA A 32 -10.72 16.60 2.30
N GLY A 33 -10.71 15.83 3.39
CA GLY A 33 -10.33 16.29 4.72
C GLY A 33 -11.35 17.17 5.44
N ARG A 34 -10.99 17.63 6.66
CA ARG A 34 -11.79 18.59 7.44
C ARG A 34 -11.73 19.96 6.74
N GLY A 35 -12.88 20.41 6.23
CA GLY A 35 -13.00 21.68 5.49
C GLY A 35 -13.14 21.53 3.98
N GLN A 36 -13.29 20.32 3.43
CA GLN A 36 -13.60 20.02 2.02
C GLN A 36 -12.74 20.81 1.00
N ARG A 37 -11.45 20.96 1.30
CA ARG A 37 -10.52 21.57 0.33
C ARG A 37 -10.33 20.60 -0.84
N LEU A 38 -10.28 21.14 -2.05
CA LEU A 38 -9.97 20.36 -3.25
C LEU A 38 -8.59 19.72 -3.08
N HIS A 39 -8.56 18.40 -3.15
CA HIS A 39 -7.32 17.62 -3.13
C HIS A 39 -6.99 17.21 -4.54
N PHE A 40 -5.82 17.62 -5.01
CA PHE A 40 -5.26 17.21 -6.29
C PHE A 40 -4.50 15.89 -6.13
N SER A 41 -4.53 15.06 -7.17
CA SER A 41 -3.67 13.87 -7.20
C SER A 41 -2.20 14.27 -7.34
N ASP A 42 -1.29 13.41 -6.86
CA ASP A 42 0.15 13.66 -7.00
C ASP A 42 0.54 13.80 -8.48
N VAL A 43 -0.04 12.95 -9.34
CA VAL A 43 0.14 13.03 -10.80
C VAL A 43 -0.34 14.35 -11.39
N LYS A 44 -1.45 14.93 -10.90
CA LYS A 44 -1.91 16.25 -11.35
C LYS A 44 -0.91 17.34 -10.98
N ASN A 45 -0.45 17.37 -9.73
CA ASN A 45 0.51 18.36 -9.27
C ASN A 45 1.78 18.30 -10.13
N TYR A 46 2.31 17.10 -10.35
CA TYR A 46 3.47 16.89 -11.20
C TYR A 46 3.24 17.32 -12.66
N ALA A 47 2.10 16.94 -13.25
CA ALA A 47 1.79 17.31 -14.64
C ALA A 47 1.68 18.83 -14.84
N LEU A 48 1.12 19.54 -13.86
CA LEU A 48 1.02 21.02 -13.92
C LEU A 48 2.40 21.67 -13.77
N GLU A 49 3.26 21.17 -12.87
CA GLU A 49 4.62 21.67 -12.67
C GLU A 49 5.49 21.49 -13.91
N HIS A 50 5.31 20.38 -14.63
CA HIS A 50 6.08 20.05 -15.84
C HIS A 50 5.37 20.45 -17.15
N HIS A 51 4.28 21.22 -17.08
CA HIS A 51 3.50 21.70 -18.24
C HIS A 51 3.03 20.58 -19.17
N LEU A 52 2.74 19.40 -18.64
CA LEU A 52 2.24 18.27 -19.41
C LEU A 52 0.74 18.42 -19.69
N PHE A 53 0.31 17.92 -20.85
CA PHE A 53 -1.11 17.92 -21.21
C PHE A 53 -1.89 16.99 -20.27
N LEU A 54 -2.83 17.54 -19.50
CA LEU A 54 -3.53 16.85 -18.42
C LEU A 54 -5.00 16.63 -18.76
N MET A 55 -5.48 15.40 -18.58
CA MET A 55 -6.88 15.00 -18.70
C MET A 55 -7.39 14.39 -17.39
N GLN A 56 -8.60 14.80 -16.98
CA GLN A 56 -9.25 14.34 -15.74
C GLN A 56 -10.69 13.89 -16.01
N PRO A 57 -10.92 12.81 -16.80
CA PRO A 57 -12.26 12.36 -17.14
C PRO A 57 -13.01 11.83 -15.89
N GLU A 58 -14.27 12.21 -15.72
CA GLU A 58 -15.14 11.59 -14.70
C GLU A 58 -15.45 10.14 -15.08
N LYS A 59 -15.78 9.91 -16.35
CA LYS A 59 -16.09 8.60 -16.91
C LYS A 59 -15.10 8.24 -18.01
N MET A 60 -14.46 7.08 -17.87
CA MET A 60 -13.49 6.61 -18.88
C MET A 60 -14.11 6.21 -20.24
N LYS A 61 -15.44 6.10 -20.30
CA LYS A 61 -16.19 5.80 -21.54
C LYS A 61 -16.82 7.06 -22.16
N ASP A 62 -16.55 8.24 -21.63
CA ASP A 62 -17.04 9.49 -22.19
C ASP A 62 -16.52 9.68 -23.62
N GLU A 63 -17.39 9.96 -24.57
CA GLU A 63 -17.05 10.01 -26.00
C GLU A 63 -16.05 11.13 -26.29
N ALA A 64 -16.23 12.31 -25.68
CA ALA A 64 -15.33 13.43 -25.87
C ALA A 64 -13.93 13.13 -25.31
N PHE A 65 -13.84 12.46 -24.16
CA PHE A 65 -12.56 12.00 -23.63
C PHE A 65 -11.90 10.94 -24.53
N VAL A 66 -12.65 9.95 -25.01
CA VAL A 66 -12.11 8.90 -25.88
C VAL A 66 -11.61 9.50 -27.20
N GLN A 67 -12.34 10.44 -27.79
CA GLN A 67 -11.91 11.15 -28.99
C GLN A 67 -10.65 11.98 -28.73
N GLN A 68 -10.60 12.77 -27.67
CA GLN A 68 -9.42 13.55 -27.29
C GLN A 68 -8.20 12.68 -27.06
N LEU A 69 -8.38 11.52 -26.40
CA LEU A 69 -7.31 10.55 -26.17
C LEU A 69 -6.79 9.94 -27.48
N GLN A 70 -7.68 9.68 -28.43
CA GLN A 70 -7.34 9.15 -29.76
C GLN A 70 -6.56 10.17 -30.61
N GLU A 71 -6.91 11.45 -30.51
CA GLU A 71 -6.23 12.54 -31.23
C GLU A 71 -4.76 12.71 -30.81
N LEU A 72 -4.38 12.24 -29.59
CA LEU A 72 -3.00 12.23 -29.14
C LEU A 72 -2.10 11.24 -29.87
N GLN A 73 -2.66 10.25 -30.57
CA GLN A 73 -1.95 9.23 -31.35
C GLN A 73 -0.79 8.57 -30.56
N ALA A 74 -0.98 8.31 -29.28
CA ALA A 74 0.04 7.67 -28.46
C ALA A 74 0.31 6.23 -28.90
N ASP A 75 1.58 5.84 -29.01
CA ASP A 75 2.02 4.49 -29.39
C ASP A 75 1.67 3.45 -28.32
N VAL A 76 1.72 3.84 -27.04
CA VAL A 76 1.54 2.97 -25.87
C VAL A 76 0.90 3.72 -24.73
N PHE A 77 0.09 3.05 -23.92
CA PHE A 77 -0.36 3.59 -22.65
C PHE A 77 0.33 2.90 -21.48
N VAL A 78 0.83 3.70 -20.54
CA VAL A 78 1.39 3.24 -19.27
C VAL A 78 0.40 3.51 -18.16
N VAL A 79 0.07 2.47 -17.38
CA VAL A 79 -0.90 2.54 -16.27
C VAL A 79 -0.19 2.21 -14.98
N VAL A 80 -0.40 3.03 -13.95
CA VAL A 80 0.20 2.82 -12.62
C VAL A 80 -0.81 3.24 -11.56
N ALA A 81 -1.25 2.29 -10.73
CA ALA A 81 -2.18 2.54 -9.63
C ALA A 81 -3.37 3.43 -10.06
N PHE A 82 -4.08 2.99 -11.06
CA PHE A 82 -5.22 3.69 -11.64
C PHE A 82 -6.49 2.84 -11.60
N ARG A 83 -7.62 3.45 -11.88
CA ARG A 83 -8.90 2.74 -12.01
C ARG A 83 -8.91 1.84 -13.26
N MET A 84 -9.79 0.83 -13.25
CA MET A 84 -9.97 -0.07 -14.38
C MET A 84 -10.31 0.70 -15.67
N LEU A 85 -9.62 0.37 -16.74
CA LEU A 85 -9.82 0.95 -18.06
C LEU A 85 -10.82 0.12 -18.88
N PRO A 86 -11.79 0.73 -19.56
CA PRO A 86 -12.64 0.01 -20.50
C PRO A 86 -11.87 -0.35 -21.76
N LYS A 87 -12.33 -1.39 -22.47
CA LYS A 87 -11.71 -1.89 -23.70
C LYS A 87 -11.45 -0.81 -24.74
N VAL A 88 -12.42 0.11 -24.94
CA VAL A 88 -12.29 1.23 -25.86
C VAL A 88 -11.09 2.13 -25.58
N VAL A 89 -10.59 2.13 -24.34
CA VAL A 89 -9.41 2.90 -23.95
C VAL A 89 -8.15 2.01 -23.99
N TYR A 90 -8.12 0.88 -23.28
CA TYR A 90 -6.88 0.11 -23.18
C TYR A 90 -6.46 -0.58 -24.50
N ALA A 91 -7.38 -0.82 -25.40
CA ALA A 91 -7.07 -1.40 -26.72
C ALA A 91 -6.76 -0.35 -27.81
N MET A 92 -6.72 0.95 -27.46
CA MET A 92 -6.54 2.03 -28.41
C MET A 92 -5.12 2.12 -28.99
N PRO A 93 -4.03 2.08 -28.18
CA PRO A 93 -2.70 2.31 -28.68
C PRO A 93 -2.17 1.08 -29.44
N PRO A 94 -1.46 1.27 -30.57
CA PRO A 94 -1.01 0.16 -31.44
C PRO A 94 -0.02 -0.80 -30.77
N LYS A 95 0.78 -0.32 -29.80
CA LYS A 95 1.70 -1.17 -29.01
C LYS A 95 1.07 -1.68 -27.71
N GLY A 96 -0.24 -1.44 -27.52
CA GLY A 96 -1.00 -1.89 -26.35
C GLY A 96 -0.88 -0.98 -25.14
N THR A 97 -1.54 -1.40 -24.08
CA THR A 97 -1.51 -0.73 -22.77
C THR A 97 -0.90 -1.69 -21.76
N PHE A 98 0.10 -1.25 -21.01
CA PHE A 98 0.64 -2.06 -19.93
C PHE A 98 0.47 -1.38 -18.56
N ASN A 99 0.38 -2.22 -17.52
CA ASN A 99 0.35 -1.77 -16.14
C ASN A 99 1.67 -2.11 -15.44
N VAL A 100 2.05 -1.29 -14.48
CA VAL A 100 3.13 -1.57 -13.52
C VAL A 100 2.47 -1.99 -12.21
N HIS A 101 2.58 -3.26 -11.87
CA HIS A 101 1.98 -3.87 -10.69
C HIS A 101 3.04 -4.19 -9.65
N ALA A 102 2.75 -3.88 -8.37
CA ALA A 102 3.69 -3.99 -7.27
C ALA A 102 3.70 -5.40 -6.64
N SER A 103 3.78 -6.45 -7.47
CA SER A 103 4.03 -7.83 -7.05
C SER A 103 4.69 -8.63 -8.17
N LEU A 104 5.13 -9.85 -7.86
CA LEU A 104 5.53 -10.86 -8.84
C LEU A 104 4.28 -11.63 -9.29
N LEU A 105 3.61 -11.14 -10.34
CA LEU A 105 2.44 -11.83 -10.90
C LEU A 105 2.81 -13.26 -11.35
N PRO A 106 1.92 -14.24 -11.20
CA PRO A 106 0.50 -14.14 -10.86
C PRO A 106 0.17 -14.00 -9.37
N GLN A 107 1.17 -13.96 -8.47
CA GLN A 107 0.94 -13.78 -7.04
C GLN A 107 0.49 -12.35 -6.72
N TYR A 108 -0.40 -12.20 -5.75
CA TYR A 108 -0.85 -10.91 -5.23
C TYR A 108 -1.53 -10.01 -6.28
N ARG A 109 -2.36 -10.58 -7.16
CA ARG A 109 -3.29 -9.81 -7.98
C ARG A 109 -4.25 -9.04 -7.07
N GLY A 110 -4.53 -7.76 -7.39
CA GLY A 110 -5.50 -6.95 -6.67
C GLY A 110 -4.98 -5.60 -6.18
N ALA A 111 -5.70 -5.02 -5.21
CA ALA A 111 -5.57 -3.61 -4.85
C ALA A 111 -4.47 -3.28 -3.82
N ALA A 112 -3.96 -4.27 -3.06
CA ALA A 112 -3.03 -4.04 -1.96
C ALA A 112 -1.84 -5.04 -1.92
N PRO A 113 -1.12 -5.25 -3.05
CA PRO A 113 -0.08 -6.28 -3.14
C PRO A 113 1.06 -6.06 -2.14
N ILE A 114 1.47 -4.82 -1.90
CA ILE A 114 2.55 -4.45 -0.99
C ILE A 114 2.24 -4.87 0.44
N GLN A 115 1.04 -4.52 0.92
CA GLN A 115 0.60 -4.83 2.27
C GLN A 115 0.47 -6.34 2.48
N TRP A 116 -0.20 -7.03 1.56
CA TRP A 116 -0.45 -8.46 1.68
C TRP A 116 0.82 -9.29 1.59
N ALA A 117 1.81 -8.90 0.80
CA ALA A 117 3.11 -9.58 0.78
C ALA A 117 3.77 -9.56 2.18
N ILE A 118 3.75 -8.41 2.85
CA ILE A 118 4.31 -8.30 4.20
C ILE A 118 3.45 -9.03 5.24
N ILE A 119 2.13 -8.86 5.21
CA ILE A 119 1.20 -9.50 6.16
C ILE A 119 1.35 -11.03 6.10
N ASN A 120 1.54 -11.58 4.90
CA ASN A 120 1.73 -13.02 4.71
C ASN A 120 3.16 -13.49 5.00
N GLY A 121 4.06 -12.60 5.45
CA GLY A 121 5.42 -12.97 5.85
C GLY A 121 6.35 -13.30 4.69
N GLU A 122 6.08 -12.79 3.48
CA GLU A 122 6.99 -12.98 2.36
C GLU A 122 8.35 -12.33 2.63
N THR A 123 9.40 -12.96 2.13
CA THR A 123 10.78 -12.44 2.16
C THR A 123 11.21 -11.85 0.83
N LYS A 124 10.41 -12.08 -0.21
CA LYS A 124 10.59 -11.55 -1.57
C LYS A 124 9.26 -11.12 -2.15
N THR A 125 9.30 -10.08 -2.94
CA THR A 125 8.23 -9.61 -3.82
C THR A 125 8.86 -9.03 -5.07
N GLY A 126 8.18 -8.13 -5.77
CA GLY A 126 8.76 -7.44 -6.92
C GLY A 126 7.77 -6.54 -7.62
N VAL A 127 8.11 -6.21 -8.83
CA VAL A 127 7.27 -5.47 -9.76
C VAL A 127 7.12 -6.24 -11.06
N THR A 128 5.94 -6.15 -11.64
CA THR A 128 5.60 -6.79 -12.92
C THR A 128 5.02 -5.76 -13.87
N THR A 129 5.52 -5.71 -15.11
CA THR A 129 4.82 -5.06 -16.20
C THR A 129 4.08 -6.11 -17.03
N PHE A 130 2.82 -5.84 -17.36
CA PHE A 130 1.98 -6.77 -18.11
C PHE A 130 0.99 -6.01 -18.99
N LEU A 131 0.62 -6.60 -20.14
CA LEU A 131 -0.39 -6.04 -21.03
C LEU A 131 -1.78 -6.14 -20.39
N LEU A 132 -2.59 -5.09 -20.52
CA LEU A 132 -3.97 -5.12 -20.02
C LEU A 132 -4.86 -6.02 -20.89
N ASP A 133 -5.73 -6.75 -20.23
CA ASP A 133 -6.82 -7.52 -20.82
C ASP A 133 -8.18 -7.19 -20.18
N GLU A 134 -9.18 -8.05 -20.38
CA GLU A 134 -10.54 -7.81 -19.86
C GLU A 134 -10.68 -8.06 -18.35
N HIS A 135 -9.70 -8.72 -17.72
CA HIS A 135 -9.72 -9.09 -16.31
C HIS A 135 -8.68 -8.33 -15.51
N THR A 136 -8.87 -8.28 -14.21
CA THR A 136 -7.95 -7.56 -13.32
C THR A 136 -6.64 -8.32 -13.15
N ASP A 137 -5.52 -7.70 -13.54
CA ASP A 137 -4.15 -8.17 -13.33
C ASP A 137 -3.86 -9.58 -13.92
N THR A 138 -4.52 -9.97 -15.01
CA THR A 138 -4.39 -11.30 -15.63
C THR A 138 -3.63 -11.31 -16.95
N GLY A 139 -3.40 -10.17 -17.55
CA GLY A 139 -2.78 -10.05 -18.87
C GLY A 139 -1.34 -10.58 -18.92
N ALA A 140 -0.83 -10.76 -20.13
CA ALA A 140 0.46 -11.37 -20.37
C ALA A 140 1.61 -10.52 -19.81
N ILE A 141 2.51 -11.16 -19.07
CA ILE A 141 3.67 -10.52 -18.45
C ILE A 141 4.68 -10.15 -19.52
N ILE A 142 5.18 -8.90 -19.44
CA ILE A 142 6.29 -8.43 -20.29
C ILE A 142 7.59 -8.59 -19.53
N ARG A 143 7.69 -8.05 -18.30
CA ARG A 143 8.89 -8.11 -17.46
C ARG A 143 8.54 -8.27 -15.99
N GLN A 144 9.50 -8.80 -15.23
CA GLN A 144 9.45 -8.87 -13.78
C GLN A 144 10.82 -8.50 -13.19
N LYS A 145 10.78 -7.85 -12.01
CA LYS A 145 11.99 -7.53 -11.23
C LYS A 145 11.74 -7.87 -9.76
N GLU A 146 12.56 -8.77 -9.21
CA GLU A 146 12.48 -9.15 -7.79
C GLU A 146 12.96 -8.03 -6.87
N VAL A 147 12.38 -7.95 -5.68
CA VAL A 147 12.75 -7.04 -4.59
C VAL A 147 12.66 -7.80 -3.27
N ASP A 148 13.73 -7.78 -2.48
CA ASP A 148 13.77 -8.42 -1.17
C ASP A 148 12.96 -7.63 -0.12
N ILE A 149 12.23 -8.37 0.71
CA ILE A 149 11.53 -7.85 1.89
C ILE A 149 12.36 -8.22 3.12
N THR A 150 12.98 -7.23 3.73
CA THR A 150 13.73 -7.42 4.98
C THR A 150 12.80 -7.49 6.19
N ARG A 151 13.30 -8.00 7.31
CA ARG A 151 12.51 -8.02 8.55
C ARG A 151 12.13 -6.63 9.05
N THR A 152 12.93 -5.63 8.77
CA THR A 152 12.70 -4.23 9.18
C THR A 152 11.82 -3.46 8.20
N ASP A 153 11.50 -4.02 7.02
CA ASP A 153 10.60 -3.36 6.09
C ASP A 153 9.17 -3.32 6.61
N ASN A 154 8.55 -2.16 6.44
CA ASN A 154 7.12 -1.96 6.57
C ASN A 154 6.52 -1.63 5.20
N ALA A 155 5.19 -1.47 5.12
CA ALA A 155 4.53 -1.17 3.85
C ALA A 155 5.04 0.13 3.20
N GLY A 156 5.44 1.14 3.99
CA GLY A 156 6.01 2.38 3.48
C GLY A 156 7.39 2.17 2.85
N THR A 157 8.32 1.56 3.58
CA THR A 157 9.68 1.33 3.05
C THR A 157 9.70 0.37 1.86
N LEU A 158 8.82 -0.65 1.87
CA LEU A 158 8.68 -1.55 0.73
C LEU A 158 8.04 -0.84 -0.47
N HIS A 159 7.05 0.03 -0.24
CA HIS A 159 6.47 0.89 -1.28
C HIS A 159 7.56 1.70 -2.00
N ASP A 160 8.46 2.34 -1.26
CA ASP A 160 9.52 3.17 -1.83
C ASP A 160 10.51 2.33 -2.68
N LYS A 161 10.87 1.14 -2.20
CA LYS A 161 11.70 0.19 -2.98
C LYS A 161 11.02 -0.22 -4.28
N LEU A 162 9.73 -0.60 -4.20
CA LEU A 162 8.97 -1.06 -5.37
C LEU A 162 8.66 0.09 -6.34
N MET A 163 8.51 1.30 -5.84
CA MET A 163 8.31 2.51 -6.65
C MET A 163 9.55 2.77 -7.54
N CYS A 164 10.75 2.71 -6.97
CA CYS A 164 11.98 2.83 -7.75
C CYS A 164 12.15 1.69 -8.76
N ALA A 165 11.95 0.44 -8.33
CA ALA A 165 12.01 -0.72 -9.21
C ALA A 165 10.97 -0.68 -10.33
N GLY A 166 9.75 -0.18 -10.03
CA GLY A 166 8.67 0.01 -10.98
C GLY A 166 8.96 1.08 -12.03
N ALA A 167 9.63 2.15 -11.62
CA ALA A 167 10.07 3.19 -12.54
C ALA A 167 11.12 2.67 -13.53
N ASP A 168 12.11 1.91 -13.05
CA ASP A 168 13.14 1.32 -13.91
C ASP A 168 12.55 0.33 -14.91
N ILE A 169 11.74 -0.64 -14.42
CA ILE A 169 11.15 -1.68 -15.28
C ILE A 169 10.16 -1.11 -16.29
N ALA A 170 9.51 0.02 -15.99
CA ALA A 170 8.63 0.69 -16.95
C ALA A 170 9.40 1.21 -18.17
N VAL A 171 10.57 1.82 -17.99
CA VAL A 171 11.43 2.26 -19.08
C VAL A 171 11.98 1.07 -19.88
N GLU A 172 12.45 0.02 -19.20
CA GLU A 172 12.87 -1.21 -19.85
C GLU A 172 11.73 -1.83 -20.70
N THR A 173 10.50 -1.79 -20.20
CA THR A 173 9.31 -2.27 -20.92
C THR A 173 9.03 -1.42 -22.16
N LEU A 174 9.18 -0.09 -22.07
CA LEU A 174 9.03 0.79 -23.24
C LEU A 174 10.06 0.47 -24.34
N HIS A 175 11.31 0.23 -23.98
CA HIS A 175 12.36 -0.20 -24.93
C HIS A 175 12.02 -1.54 -25.60
N ASP A 176 11.48 -2.51 -24.84
CA ASP A 176 11.05 -3.79 -25.42
C ASP A 176 9.92 -3.61 -26.42
N LEU A 177 8.91 -2.79 -26.06
CA LEU A 177 7.78 -2.49 -26.94
C LEU A 177 8.20 -1.70 -28.19
N GLU A 178 9.20 -0.82 -28.07
CA GLU A 178 9.78 -0.07 -29.18
C GLU A 178 10.52 -0.97 -30.15
N SER A 179 11.41 -1.84 -29.65
CA SER A 179 12.22 -2.73 -30.44
C SER A 179 11.45 -3.92 -31.02
N GLY A 180 10.29 -4.26 -30.43
CA GLY A 180 9.53 -5.46 -30.77
C GLY A 180 10.20 -6.78 -30.35
N HIS A 181 11.31 -6.72 -29.59
CA HIS A 181 12.09 -7.87 -29.14
C HIS A 181 11.66 -8.39 -27.77
N PHE A 182 10.37 -8.69 -27.59
CA PHE A 182 9.86 -9.31 -26.38
C PHE A 182 8.81 -10.36 -26.72
N THR A 183 8.68 -11.35 -25.84
CA THR A 183 7.62 -12.37 -25.94
C THR A 183 6.78 -12.29 -24.66
N PRO A 184 5.54 -11.80 -24.75
CA PRO A 184 4.66 -11.77 -23.58
C PRO A 184 4.43 -13.18 -23.05
N MET A 185 4.57 -13.37 -21.74
CA MET A 185 4.35 -14.67 -21.10
C MET A 185 2.94 -14.71 -20.50
N PRO A 186 2.09 -15.65 -20.94
CA PRO A 186 0.79 -15.85 -20.30
C PRO A 186 0.96 -16.17 -18.81
N GLN A 187 0.11 -15.62 -17.97
CA GLN A 187 0.11 -15.96 -16.56
C GLN A 187 -0.51 -17.34 -16.34
N THR A 188 0.22 -18.24 -15.68
CA THR A 188 -0.33 -19.54 -15.28
C THR A 188 -1.16 -19.39 -14.01
N THR A 189 -2.32 -20.04 -13.98
CA THR A 189 -3.17 -20.12 -12.79
C THR A 189 -2.86 -21.43 -12.06
N THR A 190 -2.49 -21.35 -10.80
CA THR A 190 -2.28 -22.49 -9.89
C THR A 190 -3.17 -22.33 -8.66
N ASP A 191 -3.42 -23.41 -7.93
CA ASP A 191 -4.26 -23.38 -6.73
C ASP A 191 -3.62 -22.61 -5.55
N ASP A 192 -2.31 -22.37 -5.61
CA ASP A 192 -1.53 -21.70 -4.55
C ASP A 192 -1.41 -20.19 -4.71
N LEU A 193 -2.23 -19.58 -5.57
CA LEU A 193 -2.17 -18.13 -5.78
C LEU A 193 -2.74 -17.36 -4.60
N LYS A 194 -1.90 -16.50 -4.03
CA LYS A 194 -2.30 -15.53 -3.01
C LYS A 194 -2.86 -14.29 -3.69
N SER A 195 -4.04 -13.86 -3.27
CA SER A 195 -4.67 -12.62 -3.74
C SER A 195 -4.30 -11.44 -2.85
N ALA A 196 -4.45 -10.22 -3.39
CA ALA A 196 -4.22 -8.97 -2.65
C ALA A 196 -5.47 -8.07 -2.69
N PRO A 197 -6.56 -8.47 -2.03
CA PRO A 197 -7.79 -7.70 -2.02
C PRO A 197 -7.57 -6.33 -1.35
N LYS A 198 -8.51 -5.42 -1.59
CA LYS A 198 -8.54 -4.14 -0.87
C LYS A 198 -8.64 -4.39 0.63
N ILE A 199 -7.84 -3.66 1.40
CA ILE A 199 -7.85 -3.72 2.86
C ILE A 199 -9.02 -2.90 3.39
N PHE A 200 -9.87 -3.55 4.19
CA PHE A 200 -10.98 -2.95 4.89
C PHE A 200 -10.65 -2.78 6.38
N LYS A 201 -11.54 -2.11 7.11
CA LYS A 201 -11.32 -1.82 8.53
C LYS A 201 -11.16 -3.09 9.36
N GLU A 202 -11.88 -4.14 9.01
CA GLU A 202 -11.85 -5.44 9.68
C GLU A 202 -10.48 -6.10 9.56
N ASP A 203 -9.82 -5.96 8.41
CA ASP A 203 -8.49 -6.51 8.15
C ASP A 203 -7.40 -5.82 8.99
N MET A 204 -7.65 -4.59 9.43
CA MET A 204 -6.71 -3.80 10.23
C MET A 204 -6.75 -4.14 11.72
N LEU A 205 -7.80 -4.83 12.20
CA LEU A 205 -7.94 -5.20 13.60
C LEU A 205 -6.90 -6.26 13.98
N ILE A 206 -6.15 -6.02 15.07
CA ILE A 206 -5.17 -6.95 15.59
C ILE A 206 -5.88 -8.05 16.36
N ASN A 207 -5.63 -9.31 15.98
CA ASN A 207 -6.04 -10.47 16.75
C ASN A 207 -4.90 -10.91 17.66
N TRP A 208 -4.97 -10.57 18.93
CA TRP A 208 -3.93 -10.92 19.91
C TRP A 208 -3.83 -12.41 20.19
N ASN A 209 -4.84 -13.22 19.84
CA ASN A 209 -4.79 -14.70 19.95
C ASN A 209 -3.96 -15.35 18.81
N ASP A 210 -3.35 -14.57 17.95
CA ASP A 210 -2.45 -15.06 16.91
C ASP A 210 -0.98 -15.12 17.40
N THR A 211 -0.09 -15.64 16.57
CA THR A 211 1.34 -15.70 16.88
C THR A 211 1.96 -14.30 16.83
N ALA A 212 3.00 -14.08 17.63
CA ALA A 212 3.74 -12.81 17.59
C ALA A 212 4.25 -12.46 16.19
N GLU A 213 4.66 -13.46 15.39
CA GLU A 213 5.11 -13.25 14.01
C GLU A 213 4.00 -12.74 13.11
N ASN A 214 2.80 -13.33 13.16
CA ASN A 214 1.66 -12.88 12.36
C ASN A 214 1.22 -11.47 12.73
N ILE A 215 1.20 -11.18 14.06
CA ILE A 215 0.84 -9.83 14.55
C ILE A 215 1.90 -8.81 14.14
N TYR A 216 3.18 -9.14 14.26
CA TYR A 216 4.29 -8.31 13.81
C TYR A 216 4.18 -8.00 12.31
N ASN A 217 3.96 -9.02 11.49
CA ASN A 217 3.79 -8.86 10.05
C ASN A 217 2.56 -8.01 9.71
N LYS A 218 1.44 -8.20 10.42
CA LYS A 218 0.25 -7.37 10.25
C LYS A 218 0.54 -5.89 10.58
N ILE A 219 1.20 -5.61 11.70
CA ILE A 219 1.51 -4.24 12.11
C ILE A 219 2.43 -3.56 11.09
N ARG A 220 3.54 -4.19 10.71
CA ARG A 220 4.46 -3.61 9.73
C ARG A 220 3.87 -3.55 8.32
N GLY A 221 3.06 -4.54 7.92
CA GLY A 221 2.39 -4.58 6.62
C GLY A 221 1.30 -3.52 6.45
N LEU A 222 0.80 -2.95 7.54
CA LEU A 222 -0.16 -1.85 7.53
C LEU A 222 0.46 -0.51 7.93
N SER A 223 1.74 -0.45 8.30
CA SER A 223 2.43 0.78 8.70
C SER A 223 3.13 1.44 7.50
N PRO A 224 3.14 2.76 7.40
CA PRO A 224 2.57 3.75 8.33
C PRO A 224 1.06 4.00 8.12
N TYR A 225 0.49 3.53 7.04
CA TYR A 225 -0.91 3.71 6.67
C TYR A 225 -1.47 2.45 5.99
N PRO A 226 -2.71 2.03 6.32
CA PRO A 226 -3.71 2.67 7.21
C PRO A 226 -3.45 2.49 8.71
N ALA A 227 -2.48 1.69 9.10
CA ALA A 227 -2.07 1.22 10.42
C ALA A 227 -2.99 0.17 11.03
N ALA A 228 -2.40 -0.88 11.60
CA ALA A 228 -3.11 -1.85 12.41
C ALA A 228 -3.63 -1.20 13.69
N PHE A 229 -4.79 -1.64 14.16
CA PHE A 229 -5.39 -1.06 15.37
C PHE A 229 -5.95 -2.14 16.31
N SER A 230 -6.11 -1.75 17.56
CA SER A 230 -6.79 -2.51 18.60
C SER A 230 -7.64 -1.56 19.45
N ARG A 231 -8.38 -2.10 20.40
CA ARG A 231 -9.04 -1.33 21.45
C ARG A 231 -8.22 -1.43 22.71
N ILE A 232 -7.96 -0.30 23.34
CA ILE A 232 -7.28 -0.23 24.63
C ILE A 232 -8.31 0.17 25.68
N THR A 233 -8.41 -0.62 26.75
CA THR A 233 -9.26 -0.31 27.89
C THR A 233 -8.40 0.26 29.02
N PHE A 234 -8.79 1.40 29.51
CA PHE A 234 -8.31 2.01 30.76
C PHE A 234 -9.30 1.60 31.86
N LEU A 235 -8.82 0.79 32.80
CA LEU A 235 -9.61 0.35 33.95
C LEU A 235 -9.20 1.19 35.16
N GLY A 236 -10.07 2.12 35.57
CA GLY A 236 -9.91 2.90 36.80
C GLY A 236 -10.28 2.08 38.04
N ASN A 237 -10.27 2.73 39.20
CA ASN A 237 -10.57 2.12 40.50
C ASN A 237 -12.07 1.77 40.66
N SER A 238 -12.94 2.32 39.80
CA SER A 238 -14.37 2.00 39.74
C SER A 238 -14.81 1.59 38.33
N PRO A 239 -15.89 0.80 38.17
CA PRO A 239 -16.43 0.43 36.87
C PRO A 239 -16.82 1.64 36.02
N GLU A 240 -17.19 2.77 36.63
CA GLU A 240 -17.58 4.02 35.98
C GLU A 240 -16.37 4.75 35.36
N GLU A 241 -15.18 4.45 35.80
CA GLU A 241 -13.91 5.00 35.26
C GLU A 241 -13.35 4.20 34.09
N ARG A 242 -14.09 3.19 33.62
CA ARG A 242 -13.69 2.42 32.41
C ARG A 242 -13.78 3.30 31.17
N LYS A 243 -12.70 3.35 30.40
CA LYS A 243 -12.64 4.05 29.13
C LYS A 243 -12.01 3.16 28.06
N ASP A 244 -12.79 2.91 27.01
CA ASP A 244 -12.35 2.17 25.84
C ASP A 244 -12.01 3.17 24.71
N LEU A 245 -10.80 3.09 24.16
CA LEU A 245 -10.32 3.92 23.06
C LEU A 245 -9.76 3.05 21.95
N SER A 246 -9.82 3.55 20.72
CA SER A 246 -9.07 2.95 19.61
C SER A 246 -7.60 3.35 19.72
N VAL A 247 -6.71 2.39 19.51
CA VAL A 247 -5.27 2.62 19.46
C VAL A 247 -4.70 1.99 18.20
N LYS A 248 -3.99 2.78 17.40
CA LYS A 248 -3.18 2.30 16.29
C LYS A 248 -1.80 1.92 16.79
N ILE A 249 -1.29 0.78 16.33
CA ILE A 249 0.09 0.35 16.57
C ILE A 249 0.84 0.45 15.25
N LEU A 250 1.93 1.22 15.24
CA LEU A 250 2.67 1.55 14.04
C LEU A 250 4.04 0.88 13.97
N ALA A 251 4.62 0.59 15.14
CA ALA A 251 5.87 -0.15 15.23
C ALA A 251 5.87 -1.03 16.49
N CYS A 252 6.44 -2.21 16.35
CA CYS A 252 6.63 -3.16 17.43
C CYS A 252 7.81 -4.07 17.11
N SER A 253 8.29 -4.81 18.11
CA SER A 253 9.25 -5.91 17.95
C SER A 253 8.79 -7.15 18.69
N ILE A 254 9.24 -8.31 18.24
CA ILE A 254 8.98 -9.58 18.91
C ILE A 254 10.07 -9.75 19.98
N THR A 255 9.66 -10.14 21.18
CA THR A 255 10.60 -10.45 22.25
C THR A 255 10.94 -11.95 22.28
N ASP A 256 12.07 -12.30 22.89
CA ASP A 256 12.42 -13.70 23.15
C ASP A 256 11.63 -14.28 24.34
N GLU A 257 10.94 -13.44 25.12
CA GLU A 257 10.13 -13.87 26.27
C GLU A 257 8.83 -14.53 25.80
N LYS A 258 8.56 -15.73 26.29
CA LYS A 258 7.29 -16.39 26.06
C LYS A 258 6.17 -15.70 26.83
N SER A 259 5.03 -15.54 26.19
CA SER A 259 3.84 -15.02 26.85
C SER A 259 3.41 -15.90 28.02
N THR A 260 3.28 -15.32 29.19
CA THR A 260 2.81 -15.98 30.42
C THR A 260 1.41 -15.54 30.83
N LYS A 261 0.89 -14.50 30.18
CA LYS A 261 -0.44 -13.92 30.41
C LYS A 261 -1.40 -14.26 29.26
N SER A 262 -2.66 -13.93 29.46
CA SER A 262 -3.65 -14.07 28.38
C SER A 262 -3.35 -13.12 27.22
N PRO A 263 -3.62 -13.54 25.96
CA PRO A 263 -3.42 -12.67 24.81
C PRO A 263 -4.13 -11.30 24.96
N GLY A 264 -3.42 -10.22 24.60
CA GLY A 264 -3.89 -8.86 24.77
C GLY A 264 -3.61 -8.22 26.14
N GLU A 265 -3.17 -9.02 27.13
CA GLU A 265 -2.77 -8.44 28.42
C GLU A 265 -1.45 -7.67 28.30
N ILE A 266 -1.44 -6.46 28.91
CA ILE A 266 -0.31 -5.55 28.86
C ILE A 266 0.55 -5.73 30.11
N THR A 267 1.86 -5.71 29.92
CA THR A 267 2.86 -5.59 30.96
C THR A 267 3.69 -4.34 30.72
N ILE A 268 3.77 -3.46 31.72
CA ILE A 268 4.63 -2.25 31.68
C ILE A 268 5.87 -2.56 32.50
N LYS A 269 7.06 -2.34 31.92
CA LYS A 269 8.36 -2.44 32.61
C LYS A 269 9.06 -1.08 32.62
N ASP A 270 9.63 -0.71 33.73
CA ASP A 270 10.44 0.51 33.92
C ASP A 270 9.75 1.81 33.48
N GLU A 271 8.40 1.85 33.49
CA GLU A 271 7.58 2.99 33.02
C GLU A 271 7.91 3.46 31.59
N LYS A 272 8.58 2.64 30.80
CA LYS A 272 9.05 2.95 29.43
C LYS A 272 8.65 1.93 28.40
N PHE A 273 8.51 0.67 28.79
CA PHE A 273 8.28 -0.43 27.88
C PHE A 273 6.87 -1.01 28.07
N MET A 274 6.17 -1.23 26.97
CA MET A 274 4.85 -1.86 26.94
C MET A 274 4.95 -3.18 26.20
N PHE A 275 4.76 -4.26 26.89
CA PHE A 275 4.71 -5.61 26.35
C PHE A 275 3.26 -6.09 26.29
N VAL A 276 2.90 -6.76 25.21
CA VAL A 276 1.57 -7.32 25.01
C VAL A 276 1.72 -8.80 24.76
N SER A 277 1.03 -9.60 25.57
CA SER A 277 1.04 -11.05 25.45
C SER A 277 0.28 -11.51 24.21
N THR A 278 0.83 -12.49 23.50
CA THR A 278 0.22 -13.13 22.33
C THR A 278 0.09 -14.63 22.55
N LYS A 279 -0.19 -15.40 21.50
CA LYS A 279 -0.29 -16.85 21.58
C LYS A 279 1.01 -17.53 22.00
N ASN A 280 2.16 -16.95 21.72
CA ASN A 280 3.47 -17.59 21.94
C ASN A 280 4.49 -16.68 22.63
N ASN A 281 4.86 -15.54 22.05
CA ASN A 281 5.84 -14.61 22.58
C ASN A 281 5.22 -13.22 22.81
N ASP A 282 5.77 -12.45 23.72
CA ASP A 282 5.32 -11.08 23.93
C ASP A 282 5.80 -10.18 22.77
N ILE A 283 4.98 -9.18 22.47
CA ILE A 283 5.33 -8.10 21.54
C ILE A 283 5.63 -6.84 22.35
N SER A 284 6.76 -6.21 22.09
CA SER A 284 7.08 -4.86 22.57
C SER A 284 6.49 -3.83 21.62
N VAL A 285 5.58 -2.99 22.11
CA VAL A 285 5.01 -1.87 21.34
C VAL A 285 5.97 -0.70 21.39
N GLU A 286 6.38 -0.19 20.24
CA GLU A 286 7.38 0.89 20.13
C GLU A 286 6.72 2.22 19.80
N ILE A 287 5.80 2.25 18.83
CA ILE A 287 5.10 3.45 18.38
C ILE A 287 3.61 3.19 18.32
N LEU A 288 2.85 4.05 18.98
CA LEU A 288 1.39 3.98 19.01
C LEU A 288 0.72 5.33 18.79
N GLN A 289 -0.57 5.31 18.51
CA GLN A 289 -1.41 6.49 18.36
C GLN A 289 -2.81 6.23 18.92
N LEU A 290 -3.15 6.88 20.01
CA LEU A 290 -4.55 6.90 20.48
C LEU A 290 -5.45 7.71 19.56
N GLU A 291 -6.70 7.34 19.53
CA GLU A 291 -7.76 8.07 18.82
C GLU A 291 -7.75 9.57 19.19
N GLY A 292 -7.73 10.42 18.15
CA GLY A 292 -7.71 11.88 18.32
C GLY A 292 -6.40 12.49 18.86
N LYS A 293 -5.36 11.67 19.05
CA LYS A 293 -4.05 12.12 19.54
C LYS A 293 -2.97 12.02 18.46
N LYS A 294 -1.79 12.58 18.75
CA LYS A 294 -0.59 12.44 17.90
C LYS A 294 0.04 11.06 18.11
N ARG A 295 0.80 10.61 17.10
CA ARG A 295 1.71 9.48 17.19
C ARG A 295 2.76 9.74 18.26
N LEU A 296 3.04 8.76 19.11
CA LEU A 296 4.03 8.82 20.19
C LEU A 296 4.83 7.53 20.26
N GLU A 297 6.08 7.62 20.63
CA GLU A 297 6.84 6.49 21.16
C GLU A 297 6.24 6.05 22.49
N THR A 298 6.29 4.75 22.75
CA THR A 298 5.67 4.14 23.94
C THR A 298 6.17 4.77 25.24
N ALA A 299 7.46 5.07 25.34
CA ALA A 299 8.02 5.71 26.53
C ALA A 299 7.37 7.07 26.82
N PHE A 300 7.15 7.91 25.80
CA PHE A 300 6.48 9.21 25.99
C PHE A 300 4.97 9.04 26.27
N PHE A 301 4.34 8.03 25.68
CA PHE A 301 2.95 7.71 26.01
C PHE A 301 2.80 7.34 27.49
N LEU A 302 3.70 6.49 28.01
CA LEU A 302 3.67 6.02 29.39
C LEU A 302 3.97 7.11 30.40
N GLN A 303 4.78 8.12 30.07
CA GLN A 303 4.99 9.31 30.95
C GLN A 303 3.70 10.09 31.23
N GLY A 304 2.78 10.12 30.28
CA GLY A 304 1.45 10.73 30.46
C GLY A 304 0.43 9.81 31.13
N PHE A 305 0.82 8.57 31.41
CA PHE A 305 -0.03 7.52 31.96
C PHE A 305 0.41 7.21 33.41
N ARG A 306 -0.43 7.51 34.37
CA ARG A 306 -0.20 7.13 35.78
C ARG A 306 -0.70 5.70 35.99
N SER A 307 0.23 4.74 35.99
CA SER A 307 -0.06 3.30 36.18
C SER A 307 -0.79 2.98 37.48
N GLU A 308 -0.66 3.87 38.49
CA GLU A 308 -1.35 3.73 39.77
C GLU A 308 -2.90 3.84 39.65
N ASN A 309 -3.39 4.49 38.61
CA ASN A 309 -4.81 4.77 38.44
C ASN A 309 -5.51 3.87 37.41
N TYR A 310 -4.77 3.15 36.56
CA TYR A 310 -5.39 2.40 35.47
C TYR A 310 -4.63 1.11 35.14
N THR A 311 -5.36 0.03 34.89
CA THR A 311 -4.84 -1.17 34.24
C THR A 311 -5.18 -1.10 32.76
N LEU A 312 -4.21 -1.43 31.87
CA LEU A 312 -4.40 -1.42 30.43
C LEU A 312 -4.63 -2.84 29.92
N LYS A 313 -5.57 -3.00 29.00
CA LYS A 313 -5.78 -4.23 28.26
C LYS A 313 -6.12 -3.93 26.81
N LEU A 314 -5.60 -4.76 25.87
CA LEU A 314 -5.93 -4.70 24.44
C LEU A 314 -6.91 -5.84 24.07
N PHE A 315 -7.80 -5.54 23.12
CA PHE A 315 -8.83 -6.46 22.65
C PHE A 315 -8.86 -6.50 21.13
#